data_0a88f4aab693e80df47cafc1df42dbf3
#
_entry.id   0a88f4aab693e80df47cafc1df42dbf3
#
_cell.length_a   1.000
_cell.length_b   1.000
_cell.length_c   1.000
_cell.angle_alpha   90.00
_cell.angle_beta   90.00
_cell.angle_gamma   90.00
#
_symmetry.space_group_name_H-M   'P 1'
#
loop_
_entity.id
_entity.type
_entity.pdbx_description
1 polymer ?
#
loop_
_entity_poly.entity_id
_entity_poly.type
_entity_poly.pdbx_seq_one_letter_code
_entity_poly.pdbx_strand_id
1 'polypeptide(L)'
;DIVGWIADMGWMLGPLMITGCLQFGAGIVFVEGLPNHPDHNRMWDIVERNRVTMFGMAPTAARGLRAAMNGGVPSQDISSLRAFTSTGEAWDEPTWWWLFREVGEEKLPIINYTGGTETGGGILSNYTCAPISCATFAGPLPGQDADVLDATGAPTSEIGELAVHNTWPGMTHAFWQDPDRYFDTYWSTFPDTWVHGDLASVAEDGYWRIHGRSDDTIKVSGRRIGPAEIESALVTNPEVSEAAVIGVPDPDRGSRIVAFVTLVTGVEELDMPKAAEAVTRLVGKAMIPSRIVPVPGLPKTKNGKIMRRAIRARYLGQPTGDMSALDASTPLDLIPVQADTEQTA
;
A
#
# COMPACT_ATOMS: atom_id res chain seq x y z
N ASP A 1 -22.13 6.30 -14.53
CA ASP A 1 -21.35 5.34 -13.76
C ASP A 1 -21.90 5.20 -12.34
N ILE A 2 -21.65 4.05 -11.72
CA ILE A 2 -21.91 3.76 -10.32
C ILE A 2 -20.58 3.34 -9.70
N VAL A 3 -20.12 4.09 -8.70
CA VAL A 3 -18.82 3.90 -8.07
C VAL A 3 -19.01 3.27 -6.70
N GLY A 4 -18.35 2.14 -6.46
CA GLY A 4 -18.24 1.51 -5.16
C GLY A 4 -16.78 1.45 -4.74
N TRP A 5 -16.49 1.70 -3.45
CA TRP A 5 -15.11 1.63 -2.95
C TRP A 5 -15.08 1.03 -1.55
N ILE A 6 -14.15 0.09 -1.33
CA ILE A 6 -13.85 -0.43 0.00
C ILE A 6 -12.97 0.59 0.72
N ALA A 7 -13.60 1.55 1.41
CA ALA A 7 -12.88 2.59 2.14
C ALA A 7 -13.70 3.14 3.31
N ASP A 8 -13.00 3.63 4.32
CA ASP A 8 -13.57 4.43 5.39
C ASP A 8 -13.81 5.86 4.90
N MET A 9 -15.05 6.34 5.04
CA MET A 9 -15.47 7.68 4.60
C MET A 9 -14.83 8.82 5.41
N GLY A 10 -14.18 8.53 6.53
CA GLY A 10 -13.42 9.48 7.33
C GLY A 10 -12.05 9.84 6.75
N TRP A 11 -11.60 9.15 5.69
CA TRP A 11 -10.37 9.47 4.96
C TRP A 11 -10.66 10.31 3.73
N MET A 12 -9.60 10.86 3.10
CA MET A 12 -9.69 11.69 1.89
C MET A 12 -10.60 11.08 0.81
N LEU A 13 -10.58 9.78 0.66
CA LEU A 13 -11.37 9.08 -0.35
C LEU A 13 -12.88 9.28 -0.17
N GLY A 14 -13.37 9.45 1.06
CA GLY A 14 -14.77 9.76 1.34
C GLY A 14 -15.24 11.06 0.68
N PRO A 15 -14.68 12.21 1.04
CA PRO A 15 -14.95 13.48 0.38
C PRO A 15 -14.70 13.45 -1.13
N LEU A 16 -13.63 12.77 -1.59
CA LEU A 16 -13.30 12.65 -3.00
C LEU A 16 -14.38 11.90 -3.79
N MET A 17 -14.90 10.80 -3.27
CA MET A 17 -16.01 10.07 -3.89
C MET A 17 -17.27 10.93 -3.95
N ILE A 18 -17.63 11.60 -2.85
CA ILE A 18 -18.85 12.42 -2.80
C ILE A 18 -18.74 13.55 -3.81
N THR A 19 -17.68 14.34 -3.75
CA THR A 19 -17.53 15.53 -4.61
C THR A 19 -17.30 15.12 -6.08
N GLY A 20 -16.37 14.20 -6.33
CA GLY A 20 -16.02 13.78 -7.68
C GLY A 20 -17.14 13.06 -8.38
N CYS A 21 -17.77 12.06 -7.76
CA CYS A 21 -18.83 11.31 -8.39
C CYS A 21 -20.06 12.18 -8.68
N LEU A 22 -20.52 12.95 -7.69
CA LEU A 22 -21.72 13.78 -7.85
C LEU A 22 -21.52 14.92 -8.85
N GLN A 23 -20.31 15.50 -8.93
CA GLN A 23 -19.97 16.52 -9.90
C GLN A 23 -20.12 16.03 -11.35
N PHE A 24 -19.82 14.76 -11.58
CA PHE A 24 -19.94 14.12 -12.90
C PHE A 24 -21.25 13.33 -13.09
N GLY A 25 -22.21 13.46 -12.17
CA GLY A 25 -23.50 12.78 -12.24
C GLY A 25 -23.42 11.26 -12.07
N ALA A 26 -22.36 10.76 -11.41
CA ALA A 26 -22.22 9.36 -11.08
C ALA A 26 -22.95 9.01 -9.76
N GLY A 27 -23.47 7.78 -9.66
CA GLY A 27 -23.99 7.23 -8.43
C GLY A 27 -22.85 6.74 -7.53
N ILE A 28 -23.11 6.69 -6.23
CA ILE A 28 -22.15 6.21 -5.22
C ILE A 28 -22.79 5.09 -4.41
N VAL A 29 -22.06 4.01 -4.19
CA VAL A 29 -22.43 2.94 -3.27
C VAL A 29 -21.59 3.08 -2.00
N PHE A 30 -22.25 3.44 -0.90
CA PHE A 30 -21.62 3.45 0.42
C PHE A 30 -21.76 2.08 1.08
N VAL A 31 -20.66 1.59 1.62
CA VAL A 31 -20.60 0.29 2.30
C VAL A 31 -20.18 0.51 3.73
N GLU A 32 -21.03 0.11 4.67
CA GLU A 32 -20.72 0.13 6.10
C GLU A 32 -20.29 -1.26 6.56
N GLY A 33 -19.31 -1.32 7.44
CA GLY A 33 -18.79 -2.55 8.04
C GLY A 33 -17.67 -3.20 7.23
N LEU A 34 -17.21 -4.34 7.72
CA LEU A 34 -16.07 -5.05 7.17
C LEU A 34 -16.39 -5.64 5.79
N PRO A 35 -15.44 -5.59 4.83
CA PRO A 35 -15.65 -6.08 3.47
C PRO A 35 -15.87 -7.59 3.38
N ASN A 36 -15.45 -8.34 4.38
CA ASN A 36 -15.52 -9.80 4.45
C ASN A 36 -16.57 -10.33 5.45
N HIS A 37 -17.49 -9.49 5.94
CA HIS A 37 -18.56 -9.92 6.84
C HIS A 37 -19.93 -9.78 6.15
N PRO A 38 -20.81 -10.81 6.13
CA PRO A 38 -20.68 -12.12 6.82
C PRO A 38 -19.68 -13.08 6.19
N ASP A 39 -19.33 -12.90 4.92
CA ASP A 39 -18.37 -13.71 4.18
C ASP A 39 -17.63 -12.91 3.11
N HIS A 40 -16.70 -13.55 2.41
CA HIS A 40 -15.84 -12.92 1.40
C HIS A 40 -16.56 -12.55 0.09
N ASN A 41 -17.79 -13.02 -0.13
CA ASN A 41 -18.56 -12.68 -1.33
C ASN A 41 -19.26 -11.33 -1.19
N ARG A 42 -19.40 -10.80 0.02
CA ARG A 42 -20.14 -9.58 0.30
C ARG A 42 -19.89 -8.45 -0.68
N MET A 43 -18.63 -8.19 -1.02
CA MET A 43 -18.28 -7.08 -1.89
C MET A 43 -18.72 -7.34 -3.34
N TRP A 44 -18.64 -8.58 -3.77
CA TRP A 44 -19.11 -9.01 -5.09
C TRP A 44 -20.64 -8.98 -5.18
N ASP A 45 -21.36 -9.37 -4.12
CA ASP A 45 -22.82 -9.23 -4.01
C ASP A 45 -23.26 -7.75 -4.11
N ILE A 46 -22.49 -6.84 -3.54
CA ILE A 46 -22.73 -5.39 -3.63
C ILE A 46 -22.52 -4.90 -5.07
N VAL A 47 -21.45 -5.37 -5.74
CA VAL A 47 -21.19 -5.06 -7.15
C VAL A 47 -22.34 -5.52 -8.04
N GLU A 48 -22.76 -6.77 -7.92
CA GLU A 48 -23.87 -7.34 -8.70
C GLU A 48 -25.18 -6.59 -8.45
N ARG A 49 -25.58 -6.49 -7.17
CA ARG A 49 -26.88 -5.90 -6.77
C ARG A 49 -27.02 -4.45 -7.20
N ASN A 50 -25.96 -3.67 -7.12
CA ASN A 50 -25.98 -2.25 -7.42
C ASN A 50 -25.50 -1.93 -8.83
N ARG A 51 -25.13 -2.94 -9.62
CA ARG A 51 -24.61 -2.75 -10.98
C ARG A 51 -23.43 -1.78 -11.01
N VAL A 52 -22.50 -1.95 -10.04
CA VAL A 52 -21.32 -1.10 -9.91
C VAL A 52 -20.49 -1.14 -11.20
N THR A 53 -20.08 0.03 -11.68
CA THR A 53 -19.30 0.16 -12.93
C THR A 53 -17.82 0.42 -12.68
N MET A 54 -17.48 1.02 -11.53
CA MET A 54 -16.10 1.23 -11.07
C MET A 54 -15.98 0.75 -9.64
N PHE A 55 -15.14 -0.25 -9.42
CA PHE A 55 -14.96 -0.85 -8.09
C PHE A 55 -13.55 -0.59 -7.57
N GLY A 56 -13.47 0.12 -6.45
CA GLY A 56 -12.23 0.55 -5.83
C GLY A 56 -11.85 -0.24 -4.59
N MET A 57 -10.55 -0.53 -4.46
CA MET A 57 -9.99 -1.20 -3.29
C MET A 57 -8.49 -0.92 -3.13
N ALA A 58 -8.01 -0.97 -1.89
CA ALA A 58 -6.58 -0.99 -1.63
C ALA A 58 -5.97 -2.36 -1.99
N PRO A 59 -4.68 -2.45 -2.33
CA PRO A 59 -4.01 -3.73 -2.60
C PRO A 59 -4.16 -4.76 -1.48
N THR A 60 -4.12 -4.34 -0.22
CA THR A 60 -4.38 -5.25 0.93
C THR A 60 -5.78 -5.86 0.89
N ALA A 61 -6.81 -5.10 0.52
CA ALA A 61 -8.16 -5.64 0.39
C ALA A 61 -8.23 -6.66 -0.77
N ALA A 62 -7.58 -6.37 -1.89
CA ALA A 62 -7.49 -7.31 -3.01
C ALA A 62 -6.76 -8.61 -2.62
N ARG A 63 -5.66 -8.54 -1.86
CA ARG A 63 -4.96 -9.71 -1.30
C ARG A 63 -5.89 -10.54 -0.41
N GLY A 64 -6.64 -9.88 0.47
CA GLY A 64 -7.60 -10.54 1.33
C GLY A 64 -8.69 -11.27 0.55
N LEU A 65 -9.26 -10.65 -0.49
CA LEU A 65 -10.24 -11.28 -1.37
C LEU A 65 -9.63 -12.47 -2.13
N ARG A 66 -8.45 -12.30 -2.72
CA ARG A 66 -7.73 -13.38 -3.40
C ARG A 66 -7.48 -14.57 -2.48
N ALA A 67 -7.00 -14.34 -1.27
CA ALA A 67 -6.73 -15.38 -0.29
C ALA A 67 -8.02 -16.10 0.14
N ALA A 68 -9.08 -15.37 0.44
CA ALA A 68 -10.36 -15.91 0.84
C ALA A 68 -11.03 -16.76 -0.26
N MET A 69 -10.77 -16.44 -1.52
CA MET A 69 -11.26 -17.18 -2.69
C MET A 69 -10.28 -18.25 -3.19
N ASN A 70 -9.17 -18.51 -2.49
CA ASN A 70 -8.10 -19.42 -2.91
C ASN A 70 -7.61 -19.16 -4.35
N GLY A 71 -7.51 -17.89 -4.73
CA GLY A 71 -7.14 -17.47 -6.08
C GLY A 71 -8.22 -17.67 -7.15
N GLY A 72 -9.43 -18.09 -6.77
CA GLY A 72 -10.59 -18.22 -7.66
C GLY A 72 -11.22 -16.87 -8.03
N VAL A 73 -12.34 -16.93 -8.73
CA VAL A 73 -13.11 -15.76 -9.18
C VAL A 73 -14.45 -15.67 -8.48
N PRO A 74 -15.07 -14.48 -8.38
CA PRO A 74 -16.41 -14.33 -7.83
C PRO A 74 -17.44 -15.11 -8.66
N SER A 75 -18.42 -15.69 -7.99
CA SER A 75 -19.57 -16.34 -8.65
C SER A 75 -20.67 -15.34 -9.05
N GLN A 76 -20.59 -14.11 -8.56
CA GLN A 76 -21.54 -13.03 -8.80
C GLN A 76 -21.40 -12.46 -10.21
N ASP A 77 -22.48 -11.90 -10.74
CA ASP A 77 -22.46 -11.16 -12.01
C ASP A 77 -21.75 -9.81 -11.86
N ILE A 78 -20.50 -9.75 -12.26
CA ILE A 78 -19.68 -8.53 -12.28
C ILE A 78 -19.62 -7.88 -13.68
N SER A 79 -20.45 -8.30 -14.62
CA SER A 79 -20.44 -7.80 -16.02
C SER A 79 -20.73 -6.30 -16.16
N SER A 80 -21.23 -5.66 -15.11
CA SER A 80 -21.40 -4.20 -15.07
C SER A 80 -20.08 -3.45 -14.87
N LEU A 81 -19.03 -4.10 -14.39
CA LEU A 81 -17.73 -3.46 -14.16
C LEU A 81 -17.07 -3.03 -15.47
N ARG A 82 -16.49 -1.86 -15.45
CA ARG A 82 -15.72 -1.24 -16.54
C ARG A 82 -14.26 -1.02 -16.15
N ALA A 83 -13.99 -0.86 -14.85
CA ALA A 83 -12.64 -0.69 -14.32
C ALA A 83 -12.58 -1.07 -12.85
N PHE A 84 -11.41 -1.52 -12.42
CA PHE A 84 -10.99 -1.46 -11.02
C PHE A 84 -10.25 -0.16 -10.78
N THR A 85 -10.35 0.37 -9.56
CA THR A 85 -9.61 1.54 -9.11
C THR A 85 -8.86 1.20 -7.82
N SER A 86 -7.69 1.78 -7.61
CA SER A 86 -6.87 1.45 -6.45
C SER A 86 -5.99 2.60 -5.99
N THR A 87 -5.72 2.64 -4.69
CA THR A 87 -4.77 3.56 -4.06
C THR A 87 -4.36 3.07 -2.67
N GLY A 88 -3.40 3.74 -2.06
CA GLY A 88 -3.06 3.63 -0.64
C GLY A 88 -1.82 2.80 -0.34
N GLU A 89 -1.43 1.89 -1.22
CA GLU A 89 -0.25 1.04 -1.07
C GLU A 89 0.35 0.67 -2.43
N ALA A 90 1.60 0.18 -2.42
CA ALA A 90 2.17 -0.47 -3.58
C ALA A 90 1.52 -1.85 -3.81
N TRP A 91 1.29 -2.19 -5.07
CA TRP A 91 0.79 -3.50 -5.48
C TRP A 91 1.89 -4.55 -5.45
N ASP A 92 1.52 -5.75 -5.02
CA ASP A 92 2.27 -6.96 -5.33
C ASP A 92 1.81 -7.52 -6.68
N GLU A 93 2.76 -8.00 -7.48
CA GLU A 93 2.47 -8.49 -8.83
C GLU A 93 1.50 -9.69 -8.85
N PRO A 94 1.61 -10.70 -7.97
CA PRO A 94 0.70 -11.84 -7.98
C PRO A 94 -0.77 -11.46 -7.77
N THR A 95 -1.06 -10.50 -6.89
CA THR A 95 -2.43 -10.05 -6.64
C THR A 95 -2.93 -9.14 -7.76
N TRP A 96 -2.07 -8.30 -8.32
CA TRP A 96 -2.40 -7.46 -9.47
C TRP A 96 -2.79 -8.32 -10.68
N TRP A 97 -1.97 -9.36 -10.99
CA TRP A 97 -2.24 -10.27 -12.11
C TRP A 97 -3.49 -11.11 -11.89
N TRP A 98 -3.76 -11.57 -10.66
CA TRP A 98 -5.01 -12.25 -10.33
C TRP A 98 -6.23 -11.36 -10.60
N LEU A 99 -6.20 -10.10 -10.12
CA LEU A 99 -7.32 -9.19 -10.33
C LEU A 99 -7.54 -8.88 -11.80
N PHE A 100 -6.47 -8.70 -12.58
CA PHE A 100 -6.55 -8.38 -14.00
C PHE A 100 -6.96 -9.58 -14.86
N ARG A 101 -6.28 -10.74 -14.68
CA ARG A 101 -6.47 -11.92 -15.54
C ARG A 101 -7.68 -12.73 -15.16
N GLU A 102 -7.76 -13.11 -13.89
CA GLU A 102 -8.78 -14.06 -13.44
C GLU A 102 -10.12 -13.35 -13.23
N VAL A 103 -10.14 -12.25 -12.43
CA VAL A 103 -11.37 -11.53 -12.10
C VAL A 103 -11.80 -10.61 -13.25
N GLY A 104 -10.87 -9.87 -13.81
CA GLY A 104 -11.11 -8.88 -14.87
C GLY A 104 -11.10 -9.45 -16.28
N GLU A 105 -10.83 -10.76 -16.47
CA GLU A 105 -10.78 -11.46 -17.77
C GLU A 105 -9.89 -10.76 -18.81
N GLU A 106 -8.80 -10.12 -18.36
CA GLU A 106 -7.89 -9.29 -19.18
C GLU A 106 -8.58 -8.13 -19.93
N LYS A 107 -9.78 -7.74 -19.48
CA LYS A 107 -10.59 -6.69 -20.08
C LYS A 107 -10.73 -5.45 -19.19
N LEU A 108 -10.74 -5.65 -17.86
CA LEU A 108 -10.98 -4.57 -16.92
C LEU A 108 -9.65 -3.92 -16.52
N PRO A 109 -9.41 -2.64 -16.86
CA PRO A 109 -8.19 -1.95 -16.44
C PRO A 109 -8.16 -1.75 -14.92
N ILE A 110 -6.97 -1.77 -14.33
CA ILE A 110 -6.74 -1.40 -12.95
C ILE A 110 -6.16 0.02 -12.94
N ILE A 111 -6.98 1.00 -12.64
CA ILE A 111 -6.58 2.41 -12.54
C ILE A 111 -6.03 2.65 -11.14
N ASN A 112 -4.72 2.60 -11.02
CA ASN A 112 -4.02 2.88 -9.78
C ASN A 112 -3.61 4.35 -9.72
N TYR A 113 -3.74 4.98 -8.54
CA TYR A 113 -3.18 6.31 -8.30
C TYR A 113 -2.47 6.38 -6.95
N THR A 114 -1.47 7.23 -6.84
CA THR A 114 -0.83 7.59 -5.58
C THR A 114 -1.00 9.06 -5.29
N GLY A 115 -1.11 9.40 -4.01
CA GLY A 115 -1.28 10.74 -3.49
C GLY A 115 -1.55 10.67 -1.99
N GLY A 116 -2.07 11.73 -1.41
CA GLY A 116 -2.31 11.79 0.03
C GLY A 116 -3.42 12.75 0.39
N THR A 117 -3.79 12.74 1.66
CA THR A 117 -4.81 13.63 2.21
C THR A 117 -4.43 15.10 1.99
N GLU A 118 -3.18 15.43 2.19
CA GLU A 118 -2.68 16.80 2.08
C GLU A 118 -2.51 17.26 0.64
N THR A 119 -2.41 16.35 -0.32
CA THR A 119 -2.45 16.68 -1.74
C THR A 119 -3.88 16.94 -2.23
N GLY A 120 -4.90 16.50 -1.47
CA GLY A 120 -6.31 16.60 -1.86
C GLY A 120 -6.63 15.83 -3.14
N GLY A 121 -5.82 14.83 -3.49
CA GLY A 121 -5.95 14.05 -4.72
C GLY A 121 -4.72 13.18 -5.01
N GLY A 122 -4.55 12.84 -6.28
CA GLY A 122 -3.42 12.05 -6.75
C GLY A 122 -2.26 12.89 -7.28
N ILE A 123 -1.06 12.34 -7.21
CA ILE A 123 0.15 12.86 -7.85
C ILE A 123 0.43 12.08 -9.14
N LEU A 124 0.50 10.74 -9.04
CA LEU A 124 0.68 9.84 -10.17
C LEU A 124 -0.56 8.99 -10.39
N SER A 125 -0.83 8.60 -11.63
CA SER A 125 -1.96 7.71 -11.94
C SER A 125 -1.73 6.88 -13.21
N ASN A 126 -2.60 5.89 -13.39
CA ASN A 126 -2.85 5.26 -14.68
C ASN A 126 -4.01 5.98 -15.40
N TYR A 127 -4.01 5.91 -16.70
CA TYR A 127 -5.01 6.52 -17.58
C TYR A 127 -5.64 5.46 -18.48
N THR A 128 -6.94 5.62 -18.79
CA THR A 128 -7.62 4.74 -19.75
C THR A 128 -7.19 4.98 -21.21
N CYS A 129 -6.51 6.09 -21.48
CA CYS A 129 -6.01 6.45 -22.81
C CYS A 129 -4.52 6.07 -23.04
N ALA A 130 -3.90 5.42 -22.08
CA ALA A 130 -2.51 4.95 -22.16
C ALA A 130 -2.41 3.48 -21.77
N PRO A 131 -1.40 2.72 -22.24
CA PRO A 131 -1.14 1.38 -21.76
C PRO A 131 -0.89 1.36 -20.26
N ILE A 132 -1.31 0.29 -19.59
CA ILE A 132 -1.12 0.09 -18.16
C ILE A 132 -0.17 -1.09 -17.96
N SER A 133 0.91 -0.86 -17.24
CA SER A 133 1.83 -1.91 -16.83
C SER A 133 1.55 -2.38 -15.39
N CYS A 134 1.94 -3.62 -15.09
CA CYS A 134 1.69 -4.25 -13.78
C CYS A 134 2.32 -3.45 -12.65
N ALA A 135 1.53 -3.13 -11.62
CA ALA A 135 1.98 -2.47 -10.40
C ALA A 135 2.73 -1.14 -10.62
N THR A 136 2.40 -0.41 -11.69
CA THR A 136 3.05 0.87 -12.06
C THR A 136 2.03 1.99 -12.20
N PHE A 137 2.55 3.20 -12.46
CA PHE A 137 1.76 4.36 -12.86
C PHE A 137 2.22 4.84 -14.24
N ALA A 138 1.29 5.33 -15.04
CA ALA A 138 1.60 5.87 -16.37
C ALA A 138 2.34 7.23 -16.29
N GLY A 139 2.14 7.97 -15.20
CA GLY A 139 2.82 9.23 -14.97
C GLY A 139 2.07 10.20 -14.07
N PRO A 140 2.55 11.45 -13.97
CA PRO A 140 1.92 12.51 -13.22
C PRO A 140 0.50 12.81 -13.71
N LEU A 141 -0.43 13.05 -12.78
CA LEU A 141 -1.77 13.52 -13.12
C LEU A 141 -1.72 14.90 -13.82
N PRO A 142 -2.68 15.18 -14.72
CA PRO A 142 -2.75 16.51 -15.33
C PRO A 142 -2.75 17.63 -14.31
N GLY A 143 -1.81 18.56 -14.45
CA GLY A 143 -1.60 19.66 -13.51
C GLY A 143 -0.58 19.38 -12.40
N GLN A 144 0.01 18.19 -12.34
CA GLN A 144 1.09 17.85 -11.43
C GLN A 144 2.43 17.92 -12.15
N ASP A 145 3.35 18.74 -11.64
CA ASP A 145 4.75 18.81 -12.07
C ASP A 145 5.60 17.94 -11.13
N ALA A 146 5.43 16.62 -11.29
CA ALA A 146 6.08 15.66 -10.41
C ALA A 146 7.40 15.17 -10.98
N ASP A 147 8.36 14.92 -10.07
CA ASP A 147 9.68 14.41 -10.39
C ASP A 147 10.16 13.42 -9.32
N VAL A 148 11.24 12.70 -9.61
CA VAL A 148 11.98 11.88 -8.64
C VAL A 148 13.31 12.58 -8.36
N LEU A 149 13.56 12.90 -7.10
CA LEU A 149 14.76 13.64 -6.69
C LEU A 149 15.70 12.76 -5.87
N ASP A 150 17.00 12.86 -6.16
CA ASP A 150 18.04 12.24 -5.36
C ASP A 150 18.26 13.00 -4.02
N ALA A 151 19.20 12.51 -3.20
CA ALA A 151 19.51 13.11 -1.91
C ALA A 151 20.06 14.56 -2.00
N THR A 152 20.46 15.01 -3.17
CA THR A 152 20.95 16.39 -3.44
C THR A 152 19.84 17.31 -3.94
N GLY A 153 18.66 16.76 -4.26
CA GLY A 153 17.55 17.48 -4.89
C GLY A 153 17.64 17.53 -6.41
N ALA A 154 18.54 16.77 -7.02
CA ALA A 154 18.65 16.68 -8.47
C ALA A 154 17.70 15.58 -9.02
N PRO A 155 17.09 15.81 -10.20
CA PRO A 155 16.27 14.80 -10.87
C PRO A 155 17.04 13.50 -11.14
N THR A 156 16.39 12.35 -10.91
CA THR A 156 16.96 11.02 -11.13
C THR A 156 15.89 10.05 -11.63
N SER A 157 16.28 9.06 -12.42
CA SER A 157 15.43 7.92 -12.78
C SER A 157 15.53 6.77 -11.77
N GLU A 158 16.60 6.77 -10.96
CA GLU A 158 16.81 5.81 -9.89
C GLU A 158 15.84 6.05 -8.72
N ILE A 159 15.96 5.24 -7.67
CA ILE A 159 15.11 5.41 -6.48
C ILE A 159 15.46 6.72 -5.76
N GLY A 160 14.48 7.62 -5.68
CA GLY A 160 14.57 8.92 -5.01
C GLY A 160 13.24 9.33 -4.38
N GLU A 161 13.18 10.54 -3.83
CA GLU A 161 11.97 11.11 -3.26
C GLU A 161 10.97 11.53 -4.34
N LEU A 162 9.70 11.13 -4.19
CA LEU A 162 8.62 11.68 -5.01
C LEU A 162 8.38 13.14 -4.62
N ALA A 163 8.61 14.02 -5.56
CA ALA A 163 8.52 15.46 -5.38
C ALA A 163 7.53 16.08 -6.36
N VAL A 164 6.99 17.27 -6.00
CA VAL A 164 6.13 18.07 -6.89
C VAL A 164 6.58 19.51 -6.82
N HIS A 165 6.81 20.14 -7.98
CA HIS A 165 7.40 21.48 -8.11
C HIS A 165 6.35 22.60 -8.20
N ASN A 166 5.06 22.27 -8.29
CA ASN A 166 3.98 23.25 -8.37
C ASN A 166 2.95 23.05 -7.27
N THR A 167 2.14 24.08 -7.06
CA THR A 167 0.92 24.01 -6.25
C THR A 167 -0.30 23.80 -7.12
N TRP A 168 -1.39 23.27 -6.54
CA TRP A 168 -2.67 23.05 -7.23
C TRP A 168 -3.86 23.33 -6.30
N PRO A 169 -5.08 23.53 -6.85
CA PRO A 169 -6.24 23.96 -6.06
C PRO A 169 -6.64 23.03 -4.91
N GLY A 170 -6.38 21.70 -5.04
CA GLY A 170 -6.71 20.72 -4.00
C GLY A 170 -5.69 20.60 -2.88
N MET A 171 -4.52 21.24 -3.02
CA MET A 171 -3.45 21.11 -2.05
C MET A 171 -3.80 21.79 -0.72
N THR A 172 -3.55 21.09 0.39
CA THR A 172 -3.67 21.66 1.74
C THR A 172 -2.68 22.81 1.94
N HIS A 173 -3.13 23.88 2.59
CA HIS A 173 -2.28 25.05 2.88
C HIS A 173 -1.57 24.96 4.23
N ALA A 174 -2.14 24.23 5.19
CA ALA A 174 -1.58 24.04 6.52
C ALA A 174 -2.31 22.93 7.26
N PHE A 175 -1.73 22.41 8.34
CA PHE A 175 -2.46 21.63 9.32
C PHE A 175 -3.26 22.54 10.25
N TRP A 176 -4.38 22.04 10.75
CA TRP A 176 -5.21 22.76 11.70
C TRP A 176 -4.42 23.12 12.95
N GLN A 177 -4.29 24.40 13.23
CA GLN A 177 -3.54 24.97 14.38
C GLN A 177 -2.05 24.56 14.46
N ASP A 178 -1.47 24.02 13.37
CA ASP A 178 -0.08 23.55 13.34
C ASP A 178 0.56 23.75 11.94
N PRO A 179 0.67 25.02 11.48
CA PRO A 179 1.22 25.31 10.15
C PRO A 179 2.71 24.99 10.03
N ASP A 180 3.47 25.11 11.12
CA ASP A 180 4.91 24.86 11.10
C ASP A 180 5.19 23.37 10.82
N ARG A 181 4.44 22.47 11.46
CA ARG A 181 4.55 21.04 11.20
C ARG A 181 4.22 20.67 9.76
N TYR A 182 3.25 21.34 9.13
CA TYR A 182 2.94 21.13 7.71
C TYR A 182 4.13 21.51 6.84
N PHE A 183 4.72 22.68 7.08
CA PHE A 183 5.90 23.14 6.36
C PHE A 183 7.09 22.18 6.58
N ASP A 184 7.39 21.85 7.83
CA ASP A 184 8.49 20.93 8.18
C ASP A 184 8.34 19.55 7.53
N THR A 185 7.09 19.08 7.41
CA THR A 185 6.82 17.75 6.85
C THR A 185 7.02 17.68 5.34
N TYR A 186 6.60 18.71 4.60
CA TYR A 186 6.47 18.60 3.15
C TYR A 186 7.35 19.57 2.35
N TRP A 187 7.78 20.68 2.94
CA TRP A 187 8.44 21.77 2.22
C TRP A 187 9.87 22.07 2.70
N SER A 188 10.33 21.40 3.77
CA SER A 188 11.64 21.68 4.37
C SER A 188 12.79 20.91 3.74
N THR A 189 12.53 19.84 2.99
CA THR A 189 13.56 18.95 2.44
C THR A 189 14.32 19.59 1.30
N PHE A 190 13.62 20.15 0.32
CA PHE A 190 14.20 20.88 -0.81
C PHE A 190 13.52 22.23 -0.99
N PRO A 191 14.26 23.28 -1.39
CA PRO A 191 13.68 24.60 -1.61
C PRO A 191 12.53 24.58 -2.63
N ASP A 192 11.42 25.25 -2.28
CA ASP A 192 10.25 25.42 -3.16
C ASP A 192 9.68 24.14 -3.77
N THR A 193 9.89 23.00 -3.10
CA THR A 193 9.50 21.68 -3.61
C THR A 193 8.73 20.90 -2.55
N TRP A 194 7.54 20.44 -2.90
CA TRP A 194 6.78 19.48 -2.10
C TRP A 194 7.42 18.10 -2.15
N VAL A 195 7.78 17.54 -1.00
CA VAL A 195 8.26 16.15 -0.87
C VAL A 195 7.16 15.32 -0.25
N HIS A 196 6.64 14.34 -1.02
CA HIS A 196 5.48 13.55 -0.57
C HIS A 196 5.82 12.55 0.54
N GLY A 197 7.10 12.18 0.66
CA GLY A 197 7.55 11.18 1.61
C GLY A 197 7.32 9.75 1.12
N ASP A 198 7.20 9.57 -0.20
CA ASP A 198 7.26 8.28 -0.88
C ASP A 198 8.54 8.18 -1.71
N LEU A 199 9.15 7.00 -1.75
CA LEU A 199 10.22 6.71 -2.70
C LEU A 199 9.61 6.27 -4.03
N ALA A 200 10.11 6.86 -5.10
CA ALA A 200 9.71 6.55 -6.47
C ALA A 200 10.91 6.30 -7.37
N SER A 201 10.68 5.71 -8.52
CA SER A 201 11.62 5.63 -9.64
C SER A 201 10.88 5.69 -10.96
N VAL A 202 11.60 6.04 -12.03
CA VAL A 202 11.09 6.03 -13.41
C VAL A 202 11.87 5.00 -14.20
N ALA A 203 11.18 4.00 -14.74
CA ALA A 203 11.78 2.96 -15.55
C ALA A 203 12.12 3.50 -16.97
N GLU A 204 12.99 2.80 -17.72
CA GLU A 204 13.38 3.19 -19.06
C GLU A 204 12.21 3.31 -20.06
N ASP A 205 11.14 2.55 -19.82
CA ASP A 205 9.88 2.59 -20.58
C ASP A 205 8.95 3.75 -20.19
N GLY A 206 9.38 4.60 -19.23
CA GLY A 206 8.67 5.78 -18.76
C GLY A 206 7.63 5.50 -17.67
N TYR A 207 7.43 4.24 -17.24
CA TYR A 207 6.53 3.95 -16.14
C TYR A 207 7.15 4.28 -14.79
N TRP A 208 6.30 4.81 -13.91
CA TRP A 208 6.68 5.16 -12.54
C TRP A 208 6.36 4.01 -11.58
N ARG A 209 7.22 3.83 -10.59
CA ARG A 209 7.04 2.86 -9.51
C ARG A 209 7.14 3.56 -8.16
N ILE A 210 6.27 3.19 -7.22
CA ILE A 210 6.37 3.57 -5.80
C ILE A 210 6.97 2.39 -5.04
N HIS A 211 8.04 2.67 -4.30
CA HIS A 211 8.77 1.68 -3.50
C HIS A 211 8.36 1.68 -2.02
N GLY A 212 7.47 2.58 -1.63
CA GLY A 212 6.96 2.74 -0.28
C GLY A 212 7.34 4.08 0.33
N ARG A 213 7.09 4.23 1.64
CA ARG A 213 7.36 5.48 2.36
C ARG A 213 8.87 5.68 2.54
N SER A 214 9.34 6.92 2.37
CA SER A 214 10.74 7.26 2.61
C SER A 214 11.11 7.21 4.11
N ASP A 215 10.15 7.51 5.00
CA ASP A 215 10.30 7.39 6.45
C ASP A 215 10.26 5.92 6.95
N ASP A 216 9.65 5.01 6.20
CA ASP A 216 9.68 3.57 6.48
C ASP A 216 10.90 2.87 5.85
N THR A 217 11.71 3.57 5.05
CA THR A 217 12.86 3.01 4.33
C THR A 217 13.87 2.39 5.29
N ILE A 218 14.29 1.18 4.98
CA ILE A 218 15.28 0.43 5.76
C ILE A 218 16.66 0.62 5.11
N LYS A 219 17.62 1.10 5.89
CA LYS A 219 19.00 1.28 5.44
C LYS A 219 19.89 0.16 5.96
N VAL A 220 20.20 -0.81 5.10
CA VAL A 220 21.05 -1.96 5.44
C VAL A 220 22.37 -1.84 4.72
N SER A 221 23.47 -1.74 5.47
CA SER A 221 24.84 -1.68 4.92
C SER A 221 24.98 -0.64 3.78
N GLY A 222 24.36 0.53 3.96
CA GLY A 222 24.41 1.63 2.99
C GLY A 222 23.38 1.55 1.84
N ARG A 223 22.68 0.45 1.67
CA ARG A 223 21.61 0.30 0.69
C ARG A 223 20.26 0.67 1.31
N ARG A 224 19.44 1.41 0.56
CA ARG A 224 18.06 1.72 0.93
C ARG A 224 17.11 0.74 0.26
N ILE A 225 16.10 0.29 0.99
CA ILE A 225 15.03 -0.55 0.46
C ILE A 225 13.70 -0.20 1.12
N GLY A 226 12.64 -0.18 0.33
CA GLY A 226 11.28 -0.06 0.83
C GLY A 226 10.80 -1.38 1.46
N PRO A 227 10.12 -1.34 2.62
CA PRO A 227 9.51 -2.55 3.22
C PRO A 227 8.65 -3.33 2.24
N ALA A 228 7.88 -2.62 1.40
CA ALA A 228 6.96 -3.20 0.44
C ALA A 228 7.62 -4.17 -0.57
N GLU A 229 8.88 -3.93 -0.95
CA GLU A 229 9.60 -4.81 -1.87
C GLU A 229 9.87 -6.19 -1.25
N ILE A 230 10.25 -6.20 0.03
CA ILE A 230 10.50 -7.44 0.76
C ILE A 230 9.17 -8.14 1.09
N GLU A 231 8.15 -7.38 1.47
CA GLU A 231 6.79 -7.90 1.73
C GLU A 231 6.22 -8.57 0.48
N SER A 232 6.33 -7.91 -0.68
CA SER A 232 5.90 -8.48 -1.96
C SER A 232 6.66 -9.76 -2.30
N ALA A 233 7.96 -9.81 -2.03
CA ALA A 233 8.76 -11.02 -2.22
C ALA A 233 8.30 -12.16 -1.31
N LEU A 234 8.06 -11.89 -0.02
CA LEU A 234 7.59 -12.88 0.94
C LEU A 234 6.22 -13.47 0.56
N VAL A 235 5.29 -12.62 0.08
CA VAL A 235 3.95 -13.04 -0.35
C VAL A 235 3.97 -13.90 -1.64
N THR A 236 5.08 -13.95 -2.38
CA THR A 236 5.23 -14.94 -3.47
C THR A 236 5.41 -16.37 -2.96
N ASN A 237 5.77 -16.57 -1.69
CA ASN A 237 5.75 -17.87 -1.06
C ASN A 237 4.30 -18.31 -0.81
N PRO A 238 3.85 -19.47 -1.32
CA PRO A 238 2.46 -19.91 -1.17
C PRO A 238 2.02 -20.17 0.27
N GLU A 239 2.94 -20.24 1.22
CA GLU A 239 2.65 -20.41 2.65
C GLU A 239 2.35 -19.08 3.35
N VAL A 240 2.67 -17.93 2.73
CA VAL A 240 2.53 -16.58 3.31
C VAL A 240 1.31 -15.88 2.71
N SER A 241 0.37 -15.50 3.56
CA SER A 241 -0.81 -14.73 3.14
C SER A 241 -0.57 -13.22 3.14
N GLU A 242 0.13 -12.70 4.17
CA GLU A 242 0.49 -11.29 4.29
C GLU A 242 1.85 -11.15 4.97
N ALA A 243 2.51 -10.02 4.73
CA ALA A 243 3.78 -9.69 5.36
C ALA A 243 3.82 -8.21 5.78
N ALA A 244 4.49 -7.93 6.88
CA ALA A 244 4.87 -6.59 7.33
C ALA A 244 6.35 -6.58 7.66
N VAL A 245 7.09 -5.66 7.08
CA VAL A 245 8.55 -5.56 7.24
C VAL A 245 8.92 -4.26 7.92
N ILE A 246 9.82 -4.35 8.89
CA ILE A 246 10.35 -3.19 9.62
C ILE A 246 11.87 -3.18 9.66
N GLY A 247 12.44 -1.99 9.72
CA GLY A 247 13.84 -1.78 10.07
C GLY A 247 14.03 -1.67 11.57
N VAL A 248 14.93 -2.47 12.10
CA VAL A 248 15.34 -2.45 13.52
C VAL A 248 16.76 -1.94 13.60
N PRO A 249 17.10 -1.02 14.51
CA PRO A 249 18.47 -0.53 14.65
C PRO A 249 19.48 -1.66 14.83
N ASP A 250 20.60 -1.56 14.12
CA ASP A 250 21.70 -2.53 14.17
C ASP A 250 23.03 -1.77 14.21
N PRO A 251 23.90 -2.01 15.21
CA PRO A 251 25.15 -1.27 15.38
C PRO A 251 26.10 -1.38 14.20
N ASP A 252 26.13 -2.53 13.52
CA ASP A 252 27.11 -2.83 12.47
C ASP A 252 26.59 -2.46 11.08
N ARG A 253 25.28 -2.57 10.87
CA ARG A 253 24.66 -2.44 9.54
C ARG A 253 23.75 -1.21 9.39
N GLY A 254 23.60 -0.42 10.47
CA GLY A 254 22.65 0.69 10.57
C GLY A 254 21.22 0.19 10.87
N SER A 255 20.75 -0.79 10.11
CA SER A 255 19.49 -1.48 10.40
C SER A 255 19.58 -2.95 10.01
N ARG A 256 18.84 -3.78 10.74
CA ARG A 256 18.50 -5.16 10.34
C ARG A 256 17.02 -5.22 9.96
N ILE A 257 16.70 -6.12 9.05
CA ILE A 257 15.34 -6.34 8.56
C ILE A 257 14.67 -7.38 9.45
N VAL A 258 13.46 -7.09 9.92
CA VAL A 258 12.57 -8.04 10.60
C VAL A 258 11.24 -8.08 9.85
N ALA A 259 10.78 -9.27 9.53
CA ALA A 259 9.51 -9.50 8.86
C ALA A 259 8.53 -10.20 9.81
N PHE A 260 7.29 -9.76 9.83
CA PHE A 260 6.16 -10.44 10.44
C PHE A 260 5.28 -10.97 9.33
N VAL A 261 4.89 -12.24 9.40
CA VAL A 261 4.09 -12.87 8.35
C VAL A 261 2.87 -13.56 8.94
N THR A 262 1.75 -13.50 8.22
CA THR A 262 0.61 -14.36 8.50
C THR A 262 0.63 -15.54 7.52
N LEU A 263 0.29 -16.72 8.00
CA LEU A 263 0.31 -17.94 7.20
C LEU A 263 -1.05 -18.17 6.54
N VAL A 264 -1.01 -18.83 5.40
CA VAL A 264 -2.22 -19.29 4.72
C VAL A 264 -2.95 -20.33 5.60
N THR A 265 -4.28 -20.32 5.59
CA THR A 265 -5.08 -21.26 6.36
C THR A 265 -4.69 -22.73 6.06
N GLY A 266 -4.40 -23.48 7.11
CA GLY A 266 -3.95 -24.85 7.02
C GLY A 266 -2.43 -25.05 6.99
N VAL A 267 -1.67 -23.97 6.99
CA VAL A 267 -0.20 -24.00 7.17
C VAL A 267 0.09 -23.73 8.66
N GLU A 268 0.69 -24.68 9.35
CA GLU A 268 1.02 -24.57 10.77
C GLU A 268 2.42 -24.01 11.01
N GLU A 269 3.35 -24.25 10.08
CA GLU A 269 4.74 -23.82 10.19
C GLU A 269 5.26 -23.29 8.84
N LEU A 270 6.04 -22.21 8.88
CA LEU A 270 6.65 -21.59 7.70
C LEU A 270 7.96 -22.33 7.34
N ASP A 271 8.11 -22.69 6.08
CA ASP A 271 9.39 -23.14 5.52
C ASP A 271 10.32 -21.90 5.37
N MET A 272 11.12 -21.66 6.39
CA MET A 272 12.05 -20.52 6.44
C MET A 272 13.03 -20.46 5.28
N PRO A 273 13.66 -21.58 4.82
CA PRO A 273 14.45 -21.61 3.60
C PRO A 273 13.72 -21.11 2.37
N LYS A 274 12.48 -21.55 2.12
CA LYS A 274 11.69 -21.07 0.97
C LYS A 274 11.33 -19.60 1.07
N ALA A 275 11.01 -19.10 2.26
CA ALA A 275 10.74 -17.69 2.48
C ALA A 275 11.99 -16.83 2.19
N ALA A 276 13.16 -17.26 2.64
CA ALA A 276 14.44 -16.61 2.35
C ALA A 276 14.80 -16.68 0.86
N GLU A 277 14.51 -17.79 0.18
CA GLU A 277 14.72 -17.95 -1.26
C GLU A 277 13.84 -16.98 -2.07
N ALA A 278 12.59 -16.80 -1.69
CA ALA A 278 11.68 -15.84 -2.32
C ALA A 278 12.25 -14.41 -2.29
N VAL A 279 12.76 -13.98 -1.14
CA VAL A 279 13.43 -12.67 -1.00
C VAL A 279 14.73 -12.62 -1.82
N THR A 280 15.53 -13.68 -1.77
CA THR A 280 16.80 -13.75 -2.52
C THR A 280 16.59 -13.57 -4.02
N ARG A 281 15.57 -14.21 -4.56
CA ARG A 281 15.25 -14.21 -5.99
C ARG A 281 14.79 -12.84 -6.49
N LEU A 282 13.97 -12.13 -5.72
CA LEU A 282 13.32 -10.89 -6.17
C LEU A 282 14.04 -9.62 -5.70
N VAL A 283 14.67 -9.67 -4.53
CA VAL A 283 15.26 -8.48 -3.91
C VAL A 283 16.78 -8.61 -3.73
N GLY A 284 17.25 -9.84 -3.57
CA GLY A 284 18.67 -10.14 -3.43
C GLY A 284 19.04 -10.60 -2.01
N LYS A 285 20.10 -11.40 -1.93
CA LYS A 285 20.57 -12.06 -0.71
C LYS A 285 20.86 -11.10 0.47
N ALA A 286 21.31 -9.88 0.17
CA ALA A 286 21.62 -8.88 1.20
C ALA A 286 20.39 -8.36 1.96
N MET A 287 19.18 -8.56 1.39
CA MET A 287 17.90 -8.08 1.92
C MET A 287 17.06 -9.17 2.58
N ILE A 288 17.63 -10.37 2.76
CA ILE A 288 16.96 -11.42 3.55
C ILE A 288 16.72 -10.89 4.96
N PRO A 289 15.48 -10.95 5.47
CA PRO A 289 15.22 -10.58 6.86
C PRO A 289 16.10 -11.41 7.82
N SER A 290 16.72 -10.73 8.78
CA SER A 290 17.46 -11.39 9.85
C SER A 290 16.55 -12.26 10.73
N ARG A 291 15.26 -11.94 10.69
CA ARG A 291 14.20 -12.69 11.38
C ARG A 291 12.90 -12.61 10.59
N ILE A 292 12.22 -13.75 10.44
CA ILE A 292 10.86 -13.86 9.96
C ILE A 292 10.03 -14.46 11.11
N VAL A 293 8.99 -13.75 11.51
CA VAL A 293 8.16 -14.10 12.68
C VAL A 293 6.74 -14.37 12.22
N PRO A 294 6.27 -15.61 12.24
CA PRO A 294 4.85 -15.91 12.05
C PRO A 294 4.02 -15.29 13.17
N VAL A 295 2.93 -14.61 12.81
CA VAL A 295 1.99 -13.97 13.73
C VAL A 295 0.54 -14.30 13.33
N PRO A 296 -0.41 -14.31 14.29
CA PRO A 296 -1.82 -14.62 13.99
C PRO A 296 -2.50 -13.56 13.11
N GLY A 297 -1.99 -12.34 13.08
CA GLY A 297 -2.52 -11.23 12.30
C GLY A 297 -1.59 -10.04 12.35
N LEU A 298 -1.75 -9.13 11.38
CA LEU A 298 -0.98 -7.89 11.31
C LEU A 298 -1.86 -6.71 11.73
N PRO A 299 -1.39 -5.84 12.66
CA PRO A 299 -2.09 -4.61 13.02
C PRO A 299 -2.36 -3.73 11.79
N LYS A 300 -3.62 -3.39 11.58
CA LYS A 300 -4.09 -2.62 10.44
C LYS A 300 -4.96 -1.45 10.88
N THR A 301 -5.06 -0.46 10.02
CA THR A 301 -6.11 0.54 10.12
C THR A 301 -7.47 -0.09 9.75
N LYS A 302 -8.57 0.58 10.11
CA LYS A 302 -9.94 0.19 9.69
C LYS A 302 -10.09 0.02 8.18
N ASN A 303 -9.21 0.62 7.37
CA ASN A 303 -9.16 0.48 5.91
C ASN A 303 -8.28 -0.67 5.43
N GLY A 304 -7.75 -1.48 6.34
CA GLY A 304 -6.89 -2.61 6.02
C GLY A 304 -5.41 -2.28 5.78
N LYS A 305 -4.98 -1.00 5.91
CA LYS A 305 -3.57 -0.62 5.74
C LYS A 305 -2.75 -1.09 6.95
N ILE A 306 -1.64 -1.79 6.69
CA ILE A 306 -0.70 -2.27 7.72
C ILE A 306 -0.05 -1.08 8.43
N MET A 307 -0.07 -1.09 9.76
CA MET A 307 0.47 -0.03 10.62
C MET A 307 1.93 -0.29 11.00
N ARG A 308 2.85 -0.24 10.03
CA ARG A 308 4.29 -0.58 10.21
C ARG A 308 4.94 0.21 11.34
N ARG A 309 4.64 1.52 11.46
CA ARG A 309 5.15 2.36 12.54
C ARG A 309 4.74 1.81 13.92
N ALA A 310 3.49 1.40 14.09
CA ALA A 310 2.99 0.84 15.34
C ALA A 310 3.61 -0.55 15.61
N ILE A 311 3.73 -1.39 14.58
CA ILE A 311 4.41 -2.69 14.65
C ILE A 311 5.86 -2.51 15.11
N ARG A 312 6.59 -1.57 14.51
CA ARG A 312 7.97 -1.27 14.87
C ARG A 312 8.08 -0.77 16.32
N ALA A 313 7.23 0.17 16.71
CA ALA A 313 7.24 0.69 18.08
C ALA A 313 6.94 -0.40 19.10
N ARG A 314 5.94 -1.25 18.85
CA ARG A 314 5.61 -2.40 19.70
C ARG A 314 6.78 -3.38 19.81
N TYR A 315 7.36 -3.76 18.69
CA TYR A 315 8.49 -4.69 18.66
C TYR A 315 9.70 -4.18 19.46
N LEU A 316 9.98 -2.88 19.36
CA LEU A 316 11.09 -2.23 20.06
C LEU A 316 10.76 -1.81 21.50
N GLY A 317 9.54 -2.05 21.99
CA GLY A 317 9.09 -1.60 23.33
C GLY A 317 9.01 -0.08 23.45
N GLN A 318 8.77 0.64 22.35
CA GLN A 318 8.67 2.09 22.29
C GLN A 318 7.21 2.56 22.34
N PRO A 319 6.93 3.83 22.70
CA PRO A 319 5.58 4.39 22.61
C PRO A 319 5.03 4.33 21.18
N THR A 320 3.80 3.82 21.03
CA THR A 320 3.19 3.58 19.72
C THR A 320 2.59 4.82 19.07
N GLY A 321 2.43 5.91 19.83
CA GLY A 321 1.80 7.13 19.37
C GLY A 321 0.28 6.99 19.21
N ASP A 322 -0.31 7.77 18.30
CA ASP A 322 -1.74 7.74 18.04
C ASP A 322 -2.16 6.41 17.37
N MET A 323 -3.11 5.74 18.02
CA MET A 323 -3.66 4.44 17.63
C MET A 323 -5.15 4.52 17.27
N SER A 324 -5.72 5.71 17.12
CA SER A 324 -7.16 5.92 16.84
C SER A 324 -7.65 5.26 15.54
N ALA A 325 -6.73 5.05 14.58
CA ALA A 325 -6.99 4.39 13.32
C ALA A 325 -6.91 2.85 13.39
N LEU A 326 -6.44 2.27 14.50
CA LEU A 326 -6.27 0.82 14.64
C LEU A 326 -7.62 0.11 14.57
N ASP A 327 -7.68 -0.95 13.77
CA ASP A 327 -8.79 -1.89 13.76
C ASP A 327 -8.72 -2.79 15.01
N ALA A 328 -9.77 -2.80 15.80
CA ALA A 328 -9.85 -3.61 17.02
C ALA A 328 -9.78 -5.13 16.76
N SER A 329 -10.09 -5.58 15.55
CA SER A 329 -9.98 -7.00 15.17
C SER A 329 -8.52 -7.45 14.91
N THR A 330 -7.60 -6.50 14.76
CA THR A 330 -6.17 -6.76 14.57
C THR A 330 -5.33 -6.01 15.62
N PRO A 331 -5.45 -6.39 16.90
CA PRO A 331 -4.82 -5.66 17.99
C PRO A 331 -3.29 -5.75 17.92
N LEU A 332 -2.64 -4.73 18.48
CA LEU A 332 -1.18 -4.57 18.38
C LEU A 332 -0.40 -5.62 19.19
N ASP A 333 -1.03 -6.24 20.20
CA ASP A 333 -0.44 -7.28 21.03
C ASP A 333 -0.19 -8.60 20.29
N LEU A 334 -0.73 -8.77 19.08
CA LEU A 334 -0.35 -9.87 18.17
C LEU A 334 1.15 -9.80 17.78
N ILE A 335 1.77 -8.63 17.89
CA ILE A 335 3.20 -8.44 17.61
C ILE A 335 4.00 -8.65 18.90
N PRO A 336 4.95 -9.61 18.94
CA PRO A 336 5.80 -9.84 20.08
C PRO A 336 6.75 -8.65 20.32
N VAL A 337 7.22 -8.49 21.55
CA VAL A 337 8.33 -7.56 21.88
C VAL A 337 9.66 -8.25 21.58
N GLN A 338 10.67 -7.51 21.15
CA GLN A 338 11.99 -8.05 20.76
C GLN A 338 12.63 -8.88 21.88
N ALA A 339 12.55 -8.44 23.14
CA ALA A 339 13.09 -9.15 24.30
C ALA A 339 12.51 -10.56 24.46
N ASP A 340 11.22 -10.75 24.16
CA ASP A 340 10.55 -12.05 24.27
C ASP A 340 10.99 -13.03 23.17
N THR A 341 11.45 -12.48 22.06
CA THR A 341 11.84 -13.27 20.88
C THR A 341 13.32 -13.66 20.86
N GLU A 342 14.19 -12.99 21.62
CA GLU A 342 15.62 -13.34 21.73
C GLU A 342 15.86 -14.46 22.74
N GLN A 343 14.89 -14.78 23.61
CA GLN A 343 14.96 -15.86 24.58
C GLN A 343 14.57 -17.24 24.02
N THR A 344 13.98 -17.27 22.81
CA THR A 344 13.46 -18.51 22.16
C THR A 344 14.28 -18.94 20.94
N ALA A 345 15.37 -18.30 20.63
CA ALA A 345 16.35 -18.62 19.59
C ALA A 345 17.66 -19.06 20.24
#